data_a6912d85e92099446b9de4ef90959fbb
#
_entry.id   a6912d85e92099446b9de4ef90959fbb
#
_cell.length_a   1.000
_cell.length_b   1.000
_cell.length_c   1.000
_cell.angle_alpha   90.00
_cell.angle_beta   90.00
_cell.angle_gamma   90.00
#
_symmetry.space_group_name_H-M   'P 1'
#
loop_
_entity.id
_entity.type
_entity.pdbx_description
1 polymer ?
#
loop_
_entity_poly.entity_id
_entity_poly.type
_entity_poly.pdbx_seq_one_letter_code
_entity_poly.pdbx_strand_id
1 'polypeptide(L)'
;MISVLITNYNKSKFLKKTLRSVELNNFKKYEIILFDDASTDDSIELLKQFKNIRLIKNKKKVYKSPALNQIYGILQCFKISKGSKICLLDGDDSFTKKKIILVDRKLNKKNIDCIFHLPKDSKKRFYLKPKNVNYSIWPTIIPTSCISFKRIFFIKFLKFLKKNDYENLEIDARLTIFSKFYLNQFNVIPNKLTLYGFDKNGITTGIKKFSMKWWIRRHEAFQYLRFILKMKKKPFKASIDYYLTCFIFFICKNF
;
A
#
# COMPACT_ATOMS: atom_id res chain seq x y z
N MET A 1 8.71 3.38 -19.00
CA MET A 1 8.77 4.44 -17.98
C MET A 1 8.07 3.96 -16.71
N ILE A 2 8.60 4.32 -15.53
CA ILE A 2 8.03 4.02 -14.22
C ILE A 2 7.49 5.29 -13.59
N SER A 3 6.28 5.25 -13.00
CA SER A 3 5.77 6.31 -12.16
C SER A 3 5.93 5.91 -10.69
N VAL A 4 6.60 6.73 -9.90
CA VAL A 4 6.68 6.60 -8.44
C VAL A 4 5.57 7.48 -7.86
N LEU A 5 4.57 6.85 -7.23
CA LEU A 5 3.44 7.54 -6.62
C LEU A 5 3.71 7.64 -5.12
N ILE A 6 3.83 8.86 -4.62
CA ILE A 6 4.15 9.14 -3.21
C ILE A 6 2.94 9.74 -2.53
N THR A 7 2.57 9.22 -1.36
CA THR A 7 1.56 9.82 -0.48
C THR A 7 2.24 10.42 0.75
N ASN A 8 1.94 11.69 1.04
CA ASN A 8 2.53 12.45 2.12
C ASN A 8 1.45 13.09 3.01
N TYR A 9 1.65 13.02 4.32
CA TYR A 9 0.94 13.80 5.32
C TYR A 9 1.83 13.98 6.55
N ASN A 10 2.30 15.20 6.81
CA ASN A 10 3.14 15.55 7.96
C ASN A 10 4.38 14.65 8.11
N LYS A 11 5.18 14.52 7.04
CA LYS A 11 6.40 13.71 7.01
C LYS A 11 7.67 14.51 6.71
N SER A 12 7.70 15.81 7.00
CA SER A 12 8.85 16.67 6.71
C SER A 12 10.19 16.08 7.16
N LYS A 13 10.22 15.44 8.33
CA LYS A 13 11.43 14.79 8.88
C LYS A 13 11.99 13.65 8.02
N PHE A 14 11.14 12.99 7.24
CA PHE A 14 11.50 11.82 6.42
C PHE A 14 11.57 12.17 4.94
N LEU A 15 10.74 13.10 4.48
CA LEU A 15 10.42 13.35 3.09
C LEU A 15 11.65 13.65 2.23
N LYS A 16 12.63 14.41 2.75
CA LYS A 16 13.91 14.66 2.05
C LYS A 16 14.66 13.37 1.73
N LYS A 17 14.74 12.44 2.69
CA LYS A 17 15.37 11.13 2.50
C LYS A 17 14.59 10.27 1.53
N THR A 18 13.26 10.29 1.62
CA THR A 18 12.33 9.58 0.72
C THR A 18 12.58 9.99 -0.73
N LEU A 19 12.54 11.29 -1.03
CA LEU A 19 12.72 11.81 -2.37
C LEU A 19 14.12 11.54 -2.94
N ARG A 20 15.16 11.84 -2.16
CA ARG A 20 16.54 11.53 -2.57
C ARG A 20 16.76 10.05 -2.85
N SER A 21 16.07 9.16 -2.13
CA SER A 21 16.17 7.72 -2.36
C SER A 21 15.64 7.30 -3.74
N VAL A 22 14.67 8.02 -4.29
CA VAL A 22 14.18 7.80 -5.66
C VAL A 22 15.18 8.34 -6.68
N GLU A 23 15.72 9.56 -6.47
CA GLU A 23 16.71 10.18 -7.36
C GLU A 23 18.02 9.38 -7.45
N LEU A 24 18.43 8.72 -6.36
CA LEU A 24 19.63 7.89 -6.31
C LEU A 24 19.49 6.55 -7.06
N ASN A 25 18.33 6.26 -7.65
CA ASN A 25 18.18 5.08 -8.50
C ASN A 25 18.78 5.34 -9.89
N ASN A 26 19.72 4.51 -10.34
CA ASN A 26 20.34 4.57 -11.66
C ASN A 26 19.37 4.13 -12.77
N PHE A 27 18.24 4.83 -12.91
CA PHE A 27 17.21 4.53 -13.91
C PHE A 27 16.65 5.84 -14.47
N LYS A 28 16.92 6.14 -15.74
CA LYS A 28 16.61 7.46 -16.33
C LYS A 28 15.13 7.66 -16.73
N LYS A 29 14.33 6.58 -16.88
CA LYS A 29 12.96 6.67 -17.42
C LYS A 29 11.91 6.55 -16.29
N TYR A 30 11.90 7.49 -15.35
CA TYR A 30 10.88 7.56 -14.30
C TYR A 30 10.31 8.98 -14.17
N GLU A 31 9.19 9.09 -13.48
CA GLU A 31 8.58 10.32 -12.99
C GLU A 31 8.23 10.16 -11.51
N ILE A 32 8.22 11.26 -10.78
CA ILE A 32 7.77 11.32 -9.38
C ILE A 32 6.50 12.15 -9.33
N ILE A 33 5.44 11.57 -8.75
CA ILE A 33 4.19 12.25 -8.50
C ILE A 33 3.90 12.13 -7.01
N LEU A 34 3.79 13.25 -6.34
CA LEU A 34 3.54 13.31 -4.91
C LEU A 34 2.19 13.94 -4.64
N PHE A 35 1.39 13.26 -3.84
CA PHE A 35 0.17 13.79 -3.27
C PHE A 35 0.41 14.18 -1.82
N ASP A 36 0.18 15.45 -1.50
CA ASP A 36 0.20 15.98 -0.14
C ASP A 36 -1.22 16.14 0.39
N ASP A 37 -1.54 15.43 1.48
CA ASP A 37 -2.88 15.39 2.08
C ASP A 37 -3.07 16.51 3.12
N ALA A 38 -2.89 17.75 2.72
CA ALA A 38 -3.03 18.94 3.56
C ALA A 38 -2.07 18.91 4.77
N SER A 39 -0.78 18.71 4.52
CA SER A 39 0.25 18.78 5.56
C SER A 39 0.29 20.16 6.21
N THR A 40 0.52 20.18 7.52
CA THR A 40 0.66 21.38 8.35
C THR A 40 2.08 21.59 8.87
N ASP A 41 2.96 20.64 8.58
CA ASP A 41 4.40 20.73 8.87
C ASP A 41 5.19 21.33 7.67
N ASP A 42 6.51 21.36 7.76
CA ASP A 42 7.39 21.91 6.74
C ASP A 42 7.47 21.07 5.43
N SER A 43 6.58 20.05 5.24
CA SER A 43 6.60 19.19 4.06
C SER A 43 6.52 19.99 2.76
N ILE A 44 5.62 20.98 2.69
CA ILE A 44 5.42 21.78 1.47
C ILE A 44 6.63 22.66 1.18
N GLU A 45 7.22 23.28 2.19
CA GLU A 45 8.42 24.12 2.02
C GLU A 45 9.60 23.29 1.54
N LEU A 46 9.78 22.09 2.11
CA LEU A 46 10.81 21.16 1.69
C LEU A 46 10.65 20.74 0.22
N LEU A 47 9.41 20.53 -0.25
CA LEU A 47 9.14 20.12 -1.63
C LEU A 47 9.58 21.17 -2.66
N LYS A 48 9.65 22.46 -2.33
CA LYS A 48 10.16 23.52 -3.23
C LYS A 48 11.62 23.30 -3.64
N GLN A 49 12.39 22.54 -2.84
CA GLN A 49 13.78 22.21 -3.15
C GLN A 49 13.94 21.15 -4.25
N PHE A 50 12.85 20.50 -4.67
CA PHE A 50 12.86 19.39 -5.64
C PHE A 50 12.15 19.79 -6.92
N LYS A 51 12.91 20.02 -8.00
CA LYS A 51 12.38 20.51 -9.29
C LYS A 51 11.64 19.44 -10.12
N ASN A 52 11.94 18.16 -9.92
CA ASN A 52 11.45 17.05 -10.77
C ASN A 52 10.25 16.30 -10.19
N ILE A 53 9.43 16.97 -9.37
CA ILE A 53 8.27 16.38 -8.72
C ILE A 53 7.00 17.03 -9.25
N ARG A 54 6.05 16.23 -9.66
CA ARG A 54 4.69 16.71 -9.93
C ARG A 54 3.89 16.63 -8.63
N LEU A 55 3.66 17.80 -8.02
CA LEU A 55 2.96 17.92 -6.75
C LEU A 55 1.45 18.09 -6.98
N ILE A 56 0.66 17.28 -6.28
CA ILE A 56 -0.78 17.47 -6.09
C ILE A 56 -0.97 17.83 -4.61
N LYS A 57 -1.45 19.04 -4.35
CA LYS A 57 -1.67 19.53 -2.98
C LYS A 57 -3.15 19.56 -2.67
N ASN A 58 -3.56 18.89 -1.60
CA ASN A 58 -4.90 19.02 -1.03
C ASN A 58 -4.99 20.25 -0.12
N LYS A 59 -6.13 20.95 -0.12
CA LYS A 59 -6.38 22.05 0.81
C LYS A 59 -6.87 21.56 2.17
N LYS A 60 -7.62 20.45 2.17
CA LYS A 60 -8.17 19.79 3.37
C LYS A 60 -8.32 18.29 3.11
N LYS A 61 -8.32 17.50 4.16
CA LYS A 61 -8.59 16.06 4.07
C LYS A 61 -9.99 15.79 3.51
N VAL A 62 -10.08 14.81 2.61
CA VAL A 62 -11.34 14.42 1.96
C VAL A 62 -12.15 13.49 2.86
N TYR A 63 -11.47 12.61 3.58
CA TYR A 63 -12.09 11.59 4.43
C TYR A 63 -11.62 11.73 5.89
N LYS A 64 -12.44 11.26 6.83
CA LYS A 64 -12.03 11.09 8.23
C LYS A 64 -11.02 9.97 8.39
N SER A 65 -11.11 8.93 7.55
CA SER A 65 -10.21 7.78 7.56
C SER A 65 -8.87 8.09 6.91
N PRO A 66 -7.75 7.89 7.60
CA PRO A 66 -6.41 8.00 7.01
C PRO A 66 -6.17 7.00 5.87
N ALA A 67 -6.74 5.78 5.98
CA ALA A 67 -6.61 4.77 4.93
C ALA A 67 -7.30 5.21 3.62
N LEU A 68 -8.50 5.81 3.71
CA LEU A 68 -9.21 6.34 2.55
C LEU A 68 -8.49 7.55 1.95
N ASN A 69 -7.89 8.42 2.76
CA ASN A 69 -7.10 9.55 2.26
C ASN A 69 -5.84 9.06 1.52
N GLN A 70 -5.15 8.03 2.01
CA GLN A 70 -4.03 7.41 1.29
C GLN A 70 -4.49 6.84 -0.05
N ILE A 71 -5.60 6.10 -0.08
CA ILE A 71 -6.19 5.58 -1.32
C ILE A 71 -6.52 6.71 -2.28
N TYR A 72 -7.17 7.76 -1.79
CA TYR A 72 -7.51 8.94 -2.59
C TYR A 72 -6.25 9.57 -3.20
N GLY A 73 -5.21 9.80 -2.41
CA GLY A 73 -3.94 10.34 -2.88
C GLY A 73 -3.30 9.49 -3.99
N ILE A 74 -3.27 8.15 -3.80
CA ILE A 74 -2.77 7.23 -4.82
C ILE A 74 -3.59 7.33 -6.12
N LEU A 75 -4.92 7.43 -6.02
CA LEU A 75 -5.78 7.59 -7.19
C LEU A 75 -5.54 8.92 -7.93
N GLN A 76 -5.33 10.03 -7.20
CA GLN A 76 -5.00 11.32 -7.83
C GLN A 76 -3.65 11.25 -8.55
N CYS A 77 -2.63 10.68 -7.91
CA CYS A 77 -1.33 10.44 -8.54
C CYS A 77 -1.45 9.55 -9.78
N PHE A 78 -2.21 8.45 -9.68
CA PHE A 78 -2.39 7.51 -10.80
C PHE A 78 -3.05 8.17 -12.01
N LYS A 79 -4.03 9.03 -11.79
CA LYS A 79 -4.76 9.77 -12.83
C LYS A 79 -3.83 10.55 -13.75
N ILE A 80 -2.83 11.24 -13.20
CA ILE A 80 -1.91 12.07 -13.96
C ILE A 80 -0.62 11.36 -14.36
N SER A 81 -0.37 10.15 -13.85
CA SER A 81 0.83 9.37 -14.13
C SER A 81 0.83 8.84 -15.57
N LYS A 82 2.02 8.77 -16.18
CA LYS A 82 2.21 8.33 -17.57
C LYS A 82 2.93 6.97 -17.69
N GLY A 83 3.55 6.49 -16.60
CA GLY A 83 4.32 5.25 -16.61
C GLY A 83 3.45 4.01 -16.82
N SER A 84 3.95 3.07 -17.62
CA SER A 84 3.34 1.75 -17.79
C SER A 84 3.51 0.84 -16.56
N LYS A 85 4.41 1.21 -15.66
CA LYS A 85 4.70 0.53 -14.38
C LYS A 85 4.64 1.53 -13.25
N ILE A 86 4.17 1.10 -12.10
CA ILE A 86 3.92 1.92 -10.93
C ILE A 86 4.70 1.37 -9.75
N CYS A 87 5.35 2.24 -9.00
CA CYS A 87 5.88 1.97 -7.66
C CYS A 87 5.15 2.83 -6.65
N LEU A 88 4.61 2.23 -5.60
CA LEU A 88 4.05 2.97 -4.46
C LEU A 88 5.15 3.31 -3.47
N LEU A 89 5.02 4.46 -2.80
CA LEU A 89 5.95 4.90 -1.77
C LEU A 89 5.24 5.80 -0.75
N ASP A 90 5.37 5.49 0.52
CA ASP A 90 4.90 6.36 1.61
C ASP A 90 5.97 7.40 1.95
N GLY A 91 5.55 8.59 2.40
CA GLY A 91 6.42 9.75 2.62
C GLY A 91 7.48 9.56 3.71
N ASP A 92 7.43 8.47 4.48
CA ASP A 92 8.38 8.10 5.53
C ASP A 92 9.30 6.93 5.17
N ASP A 93 9.07 6.27 4.02
CA ASP A 93 9.88 5.16 3.53
C ASP A 93 10.96 5.61 2.52
N SER A 94 11.91 4.73 2.21
CA SER A 94 12.97 5.03 1.26
C SER A 94 13.27 3.83 0.37
N PHE A 95 13.56 4.09 -0.90
CA PHE A 95 13.98 3.05 -1.84
C PHE A 95 15.47 2.71 -1.68
N THR A 96 15.84 1.46 -1.94
CA THR A 96 17.25 1.13 -2.19
C THR A 96 17.65 1.57 -3.61
N LYS A 97 18.94 1.84 -3.84
CA LYS A 97 19.47 2.29 -5.15
C LYS A 97 19.13 1.36 -6.33
N LYS A 98 18.82 0.09 -6.06
CA LYS A 98 18.51 -0.91 -7.10
C LYS A 98 17.01 -1.14 -7.32
N LYS A 99 16.12 -0.44 -6.59
CA LYS A 99 14.68 -0.76 -6.61
C LYS A 99 14.08 -0.58 -8.00
N ILE A 100 14.20 0.60 -8.57
CA ILE A 100 13.50 0.94 -9.82
C ILE A 100 13.95 0.03 -10.96
N ILE A 101 15.25 -0.21 -11.12
CA ILE A 101 15.78 -1.10 -12.17
C ILE A 101 15.35 -2.56 -11.99
N LEU A 102 15.30 -3.06 -10.75
CA LEU A 102 14.84 -4.43 -10.49
C LEU A 102 13.35 -4.59 -10.71
N VAL A 103 12.55 -3.60 -10.31
CA VAL A 103 11.12 -3.54 -10.60
C VAL A 103 10.87 -3.54 -12.10
N ASP A 104 11.59 -2.68 -12.85
CA ASP A 104 11.47 -2.61 -14.30
C ASP A 104 11.74 -3.96 -14.95
N ARG A 105 12.85 -4.60 -14.60
CA ARG A 105 13.25 -5.92 -15.12
C ARG A 105 12.23 -7.01 -14.80
N LYS A 106 11.73 -7.03 -13.57
CA LYS A 106 10.76 -8.07 -13.12
C LYS A 106 9.39 -7.89 -13.78
N LEU A 107 8.89 -6.66 -13.87
CA LEU A 107 7.60 -6.36 -14.51
C LEU A 107 7.64 -6.42 -16.04
N ASN A 108 8.81 -6.50 -16.68
CA ASN A 108 8.92 -6.79 -18.12
C ASN A 108 8.55 -8.25 -18.45
N LYS A 109 8.57 -9.17 -17.48
CA LYS A 109 8.15 -10.55 -17.70
C LYS A 109 6.65 -10.61 -17.99
N LYS A 110 6.26 -11.39 -19.04
CA LYS A 110 4.86 -11.47 -19.53
C LYS A 110 3.86 -11.82 -18.43
N ASN A 111 4.18 -12.79 -17.57
CA ASN A 111 3.25 -13.37 -16.58
C ASN A 111 3.30 -12.68 -15.20
N ILE A 112 3.96 -11.54 -15.08
CA ILE A 112 4.08 -10.81 -13.80
C ILE A 112 3.46 -9.44 -13.97
N ASP A 113 2.29 -9.23 -13.37
CA ASP A 113 1.59 -7.95 -13.39
C ASP A 113 1.77 -7.15 -12.09
N CYS A 114 2.08 -7.83 -10.99
CA CYS A 114 2.35 -7.24 -9.69
C CYS A 114 3.47 -7.98 -8.98
N ILE A 115 4.34 -7.26 -8.30
CA ILE A 115 5.39 -7.79 -7.45
C ILE A 115 5.33 -7.19 -6.06
N PHE A 116 5.65 -8.02 -5.09
CA PHE A 116 5.77 -7.71 -3.68
C PHE A 116 7.19 -8.01 -3.21
N HIS A 117 7.66 -7.31 -2.21
CA HIS A 117 8.91 -7.65 -1.53
C HIS A 117 8.83 -7.32 -0.05
N LEU A 118 9.72 -7.87 0.75
CA LEU A 118 9.82 -7.52 2.16
C LEU A 118 10.63 -6.23 2.34
N PRO A 119 10.32 -5.41 3.34
CA PRO A 119 11.14 -4.27 3.67
C PRO A 119 12.50 -4.71 4.25
N LYS A 120 13.51 -3.86 4.09
CA LYS A 120 14.81 -3.98 4.73
C LYS A 120 14.74 -3.29 6.11
N ASP A 121 15.44 -3.85 7.08
CA ASP A 121 15.67 -3.25 8.41
C ASP A 121 14.41 -2.85 9.19
N SER A 122 13.31 -3.57 8.95
CA SER A 122 12.12 -3.35 9.76
C SER A 122 12.25 -4.05 11.11
N LYS A 123 11.91 -3.34 12.19
CA LYS A 123 11.78 -3.93 13.54
C LYS A 123 10.62 -4.93 13.62
N LYS A 124 9.68 -4.89 12.67
CA LYS A 124 8.58 -5.85 12.53
C LYS A 124 9.09 -7.06 11.73
N ARG A 125 9.00 -8.25 12.32
CA ARG A 125 9.24 -9.48 11.58
C ARG A 125 8.05 -9.74 10.66
N PHE A 126 8.26 -9.59 9.35
CA PHE A 126 7.29 -9.99 8.35
C PHE A 126 7.45 -11.48 8.08
N TYR A 127 6.52 -12.28 8.55
CA TYR A 127 6.50 -13.72 8.28
C TYR A 127 5.64 -13.97 7.04
N LEU A 128 6.27 -14.48 5.98
CA LEU A 128 5.54 -15.12 4.90
C LEU A 128 5.14 -16.50 5.37
N LYS A 129 3.85 -16.71 5.60
CA LYS A 129 3.35 -18.07 5.84
C LYS A 129 3.46 -18.92 4.57
N PRO A 130 3.70 -20.25 4.67
CA PRO A 130 3.71 -21.16 3.54
C PRO A 130 2.44 -21.04 2.69
N LYS A 131 2.53 -21.45 1.42
CA LYS A 131 1.46 -21.35 0.41
C LYS A 131 0.12 -21.97 0.82
N ASN A 132 0.09 -22.88 1.79
CA ASN A 132 -1.06 -23.68 2.20
C ASN A 132 -1.89 -23.09 3.34
N VAL A 133 -1.64 -21.86 3.80
CA VAL A 133 -2.50 -21.23 4.80
C VAL A 133 -3.72 -20.67 4.11
N ASN A 134 -4.75 -21.50 4.06
CA ASN A 134 -6.05 -21.19 3.48
C ASN A 134 -6.63 -19.91 4.12
N TYR A 135 -6.96 -18.93 3.26
CA TYR A 135 -7.77 -17.75 3.57
C TYR A 135 -7.33 -16.85 4.73
N SER A 136 -6.20 -17.09 5.38
CA SER A 136 -5.63 -16.16 6.35
C SER A 136 -5.02 -14.96 5.62
N ILE A 137 -5.53 -13.78 5.89
CA ILE A 137 -4.99 -12.53 5.37
C ILE A 137 -3.71 -12.14 6.12
N TRP A 138 -3.64 -12.46 7.39
CA TRP A 138 -2.53 -12.13 8.28
C TRP A 138 -1.56 -13.32 8.42
N PRO A 139 -0.27 -13.10 8.37
CA PRO A 139 0.54 -11.87 8.26
C PRO A 139 1.02 -11.55 6.84
N THR A 140 0.28 -11.91 5.79
CA THR A 140 0.72 -11.81 4.39
C THR A 140 0.50 -10.43 3.75
N ILE A 141 0.07 -9.42 4.51
CA ILE A 141 -0.04 -8.06 4.00
C ILE A 141 1.36 -7.45 3.93
N ILE A 142 1.72 -7.01 2.74
CA ILE A 142 3.01 -6.38 2.44
C ILE A 142 2.83 -4.87 2.45
N PRO A 143 3.70 -4.09 3.11
CA PRO A 143 3.57 -2.64 3.18
C PRO A 143 3.47 -1.97 1.81
N THR A 144 2.72 -0.87 1.72
CA THR A 144 2.45 -0.08 0.51
C THR A 144 3.72 0.17 -0.30
N SER A 145 4.77 0.66 0.33
CA SER A 145 6.05 0.97 -0.32
C SER A 145 6.81 -0.25 -0.84
N CYS A 146 6.34 -1.46 -0.54
CA CYS A 146 6.91 -2.71 -1.02
C CYS A 146 6.10 -3.33 -2.18
N ILE A 147 5.15 -2.58 -2.75
CA ILE A 147 4.27 -3.02 -3.84
C ILE A 147 4.60 -2.25 -5.10
N SER A 148 4.74 -2.98 -6.22
CA SER A 148 4.91 -2.39 -7.55
C SER A 148 4.16 -3.22 -8.59
N PHE A 149 3.59 -2.58 -9.60
CA PHE A 149 2.72 -3.25 -10.56
C PHE A 149 2.74 -2.59 -11.94
N LYS A 150 2.27 -3.32 -12.96
CA LYS A 150 1.93 -2.77 -14.26
C LYS A 150 0.66 -1.91 -14.16
N ARG A 151 0.55 -0.86 -14.96
CA ARG A 151 -0.65 -0.01 -15.04
C ARG A 151 -1.92 -0.81 -15.26
N ILE A 152 -1.88 -1.80 -16.14
CA ILE A 152 -3.04 -2.65 -16.44
C ILE A 152 -3.53 -3.45 -15.22
N PHE A 153 -2.63 -3.86 -14.32
CA PHE A 153 -3.02 -4.50 -13.07
C PHE A 153 -3.88 -3.54 -12.22
N PHE A 154 -3.45 -2.29 -12.08
CA PHE A 154 -4.18 -1.33 -11.26
C PHE A 154 -5.53 -0.95 -11.87
N ILE A 155 -5.60 -0.80 -13.20
CA ILE A 155 -6.88 -0.57 -13.91
C ILE A 155 -7.87 -1.72 -13.63
N LYS A 156 -7.40 -2.98 -13.67
CA LYS A 156 -8.23 -4.13 -13.28
C LYS A 156 -8.66 -4.05 -11.80
N PHE A 157 -7.73 -3.71 -10.92
CA PHE A 157 -7.98 -3.57 -9.49
C PHE A 157 -9.02 -2.49 -9.16
N LEU A 158 -9.07 -1.36 -9.91
CA LEU A 158 -10.02 -0.28 -9.66
C LEU A 158 -11.48 -0.73 -9.65
N LYS A 159 -11.83 -1.76 -10.43
CA LYS A 159 -13.17 -2.37 -10.42
C LYS A 159 -13.54 -3.03 -9.08
N PHE A 160 -12.54 -3.39 -8.29
CA PHE A 160 -12.66 -4.10 -7.01
C PHE A 160 -12.30 -3.22 -5.81
N LEU A 161 -11.94 -1.97 -6.03
CA LEU A 161 -11.43 -1.09 -4.98
C LEU A 161 -12.46 -0.84 -3.87
N LYS A 162 -13.76 -0.74 -4.22
CA LYS A 162 -14.83 -0.47 -3.23
C LYS A 162 -14.49 0.75 -2.36
N LYS A 163 -14.31 1.90 -2.99
CA LYS A 163 -13.74 3.11 -2.40
C LYS A 163 -14.48 3.57 -1.13
N ASN A 164 -15.80 3.48 -1.12
CA ASN A 164 -16.65 3.95 -0.01
C ASN A 164 -16.94 2.86 1.03
N ASP A 165 -16.46 1.64 0.78
CA ASP A 165 -16.60 0.51 1.70
C ASP A 165 -15.25 0.24 2.37
N TYR A 166 -15.25 -0.39 3.55
CA TYR A 166 -14.04 -0.82 4.27
C TYR A 166 -13.11 0.35 4.64
N GLU A 167 -13.63 1.33 5.36
CA GLU A 167 -12.95 2.61 5.65
C GLU A 167 -11.59 2.47 6.36
N ASN A 168 -11.39 1.41 7.12
CA ASN A 168 -10.16 1.17 7.87
C ASN A 168 -9.20 0.22 7.16
N LEU A 169 -9.54 -0.26 5.96
CA LEU A 169 -8.71 -1.18 5.21
C LEU A 169 -7.81 -0.44 4.23
N GLU A 170 -6.52 -0.48 4.47
CA GLU A 170 -5.50 0.20 3.69
C GLU A 170 -5.36 -0.41 2.28
N ILE A 171 -4.73 0.35 1.39
CA ILE A 171 -4.52 -0.03 -0.02
C ILE A 171 -3.65 -1.29 -0.16
N ASP A 172 -2.66 -1.47 0.68
CA ASP A 172 -1.75 -2.62 0.66
C ASP A 172 -2.48 -3.94 0.97
N ALA A 173 -3.41 -3.92 1.92
CA ALA A 173 -4.27 -5.05 2.22
C ALA A 173 -5.19 -5.39 1.02
N ARG A 174 -5.82 -4.36 0.42
CA ARG A 174 -6.70 -4.55 -0.73
C ARG A 174 -5.94 -5.09 -1.94
N LEU A 175 -4.76 -4.55 -2.26
CA LEU A 175 -3.92 -5.02 -3.36
C LEU A 175 -3.41 -6.44 -3.12
N THR A 176 -3.02 -6.76 -1.90
CA THR A 176 -2.56 -8.11 -1.53
C THR A 176 -3.67 -9.14 -1.69
N ILE A 177 -4.87 -8.85 -1.17
CA ILE A 177 -6.04 -9.73 -1.27
C ILE A 177 -6.44 -9.92 -2.74
N PHE A 178 -6.55 -8.83 -3.50
CA PHE A 178 -6.90 -8.89 -4.92
C PHE A 178 -5.88 -9.71 -5.72
N SER A 179 -4.59 -9.43 -5.56
CA SER A 179 -3.52 -10.14 -6.26
C SER A 179 -3.52 -11.63 -5.94
N LYS A 180 -3.61 -11.98 -4.65
CA LYS A 180 -3.54 -13.37 -4.18
C LYS A 180 -4.79 -14.17 -4.53
N PHE A 181 -5.97 -13.63 -4.27
CA PHE A 181 -7.22 -14.40 -4.31
C PHE A 181 -8.02 -14.22 -5.60
N TYR A 182 -7.94 -13.07 -6.25
CA TYR A 182 -8.60 -12.86 -7.54
C TYR A 182 -7.73 -13.27 -8.72
N LEU A 183 -6.47 -12.78 -8.78
CA LEU A 183 -5.58 -13.06 -9.90
C LEU A 183 -4.75 -14.34 -9.74
N ASN A 184 -4.68 -14.93 -8.55
CA ASN A 184 -3.76 -16.01 -8.18
C ASN A 184 -2.28 -15.66 -8.46
N GLN A 185 -1.92 -14.38 -8.34
CA GLN A 185 -0.60 -13.83 -8.62
C GLN A 185 -0.03 -13.13 -7.38
N PHE A 186 0.56 -13.88 -6.48
CA PHE A 186 1.25 -13.31 -5.32
C PHE A 186 2.77 -13.48 -5.47
N ASN A 187 3.36 -12.68 -6.35
CA ASN A 187 4.77 -12.76 -6.70
C ASN A 187 5.62 -12.00 -5.68
N VAL A 188 6.11 -12.67 -4.65
CA VAL A 188 7.04 -12.09 -3.67
C VAL A 188 8.46 -12.36 -4.14
N ILE A 189 9.23 -11.28 -4.36
CA ILE A 189 10.64 -11.39 -4.71
C ILE A 189 11.52 -11.35 -3.46
N PRO A 190 12.67 -12.08 -3.44
CA PRO A 190 13.52 -12.16 -2.24
C PRO A 190 14.27 -10.87 -1.93
N ASN A 191 14.37 -9.97 -2.89
CA ASN A 191 15.09 -8.71 -2.75
C ASN A 191 14.34 -7.76 -1.79
N LYS A 192 15.02 -7.27 -0.77
CA LYS A 192 14.52 -6.24 0.14
C LYS A 192 14.85 -4.86 -0.45
N LEU A 193 13.88 -4.22 -1.08
CA LEU A 193 14.10 -3.02 -1.92
C LEU A 193 13.59 -1.72 -1.30
N THR A 194 13.02 -1.75 -0.10
CA THR A 194 12.55 -0.57 0.64
C THR A 194 13.09 -0.60 2.05
N LEU A 195 13.66 0.52 2.50
CA LEU A 195 13.92 0.77 3.92
C LEU A 195 12.63 1.30 4.53
N TYR A 196 12.13 0.58 5.51
CA TYR A 196 10.88 0.93 6.18
C TYR A 196 11.13 2.02 7.22
N GLY A 197 10.51 3.18 7.05
CA GLY A 197 10.54 4.26 8.01
C GLY A 197 9.69 3.92 9.25
N PHE A 198 10.15 4.33 10.41
CA PHE A 198 9.38 4.20 11.64
C PHE A 198 8.87 5.58 12.05
N ASP A 199 7.63 5.87 11.69
CA ASP A 199 6.93 7.03 12.23
C ASP A 199 5.90 6.57 13.28
N LYS A 200 6.00 7.15 14.50
CA LYS A 200 5.05 6.87 15.59
C LYS A 200 3.61 7.27 15.22
N ASN A 201 3.45 8.26 14.35
CA ASN A 201 2.17 8.79 13.88
C ASN A 201 1.70 8.15 12.56
N GLY A 202 2.30 7.04 12.14
CA GLY A 202 1.89 6.31 10.96
C GLY A 202 0.51 5.66 11.11
N ILE A 203 -0.19 5.42 10.00
CA ILE A 203 -1.55 4.83 9.98
C ILE A 203 -1.59 3.52 10.77
N THR A 204 -0.62 2.64 10.53
CA THR A 204 -0.58 1.31 11.15
C THR A 204 0.15 1.28 12.49
N THR A 205 1.11 2.19 12.72
CA THR A 205 1.86 2.25 13.99
C THR A 205 0.99 2.75 15.15
N GLY A 206 0.00 3.59 14.86
CA GLY A 206 -0.97 4.08 15.84
C GLY A 206 -2.06 3.05 16.23
N ILE A 207 -2.13 1.89 15.56
CA ILE A 207 -3.13 0.86 15.88
C ILE A 207 -2.52 -0.16 16.85
N LYS A 208 -2.92 -0.06 18.12
CA LYS A 208 -2.54 -1.05 19.14
C LYS A 208 -3.19 -2.40 18.84
N LYS A 209 -2.41 -3.48 18.97
CA LYS A 209 -2.91 -4.85 18.83
C LYS A 209 -4.04 -5.09 19.83
N PHE A 210 -5.12 -5.76 19.40
CA PHE A 210 -6.34 -6.03 20.16
C PHE A 210 -7.19 -4.80 20.52
N SER A 211 -6.87 -3.58 20.06
CA SER A 211 -7.77 -2.43 20.19
C SER A 211 -9.01 -2.59 19.30
N MET A 212 -10.08 -1.83 19.60
CA MET A 212 -11.26 -1.76 18.74
C MET A 212 -10.91 -1.50 17.27
N LYS A 213 -10.06 -0.50 17.00
CA LYS A 213 -9.59 -0.18 15.62
C LYS A 213 -8.90 -1.37 14.95
N TRP A 214 -8.13 -2.16 15.72
CA TRP A 214 -7.47 -3.35 15.21
C TRP A 214 -8.48 -4.44 14.80
N TRP A 215 -9.53 -4.65 15.61
CA TRP A 215 -10.58 -5.62 15.31
C TRP A 215 -11.46 -5.18 14.14
N ILE A 216 -11.84 -3.90 14.07
CA ILE A 216 -12.60 -3.33 12.94
C ILE A 216 -11.83 -3.54 11.63
N ARG A 217 -10.55 -3.13 11.57
CA ARG A 217 -9.70 -3.30 10.40
C ARG A 217 -9.59 -4.78 9.98
N ARG A 218 -9.49 -5.66 10.95
CA ARG A 218 -9.40 -7.10 10.71
C ARG A 218 -10.72 -7.67 10.15
N HIS A 219 -11.84 -7.25 10.71
CA HIS A 219 -13.16 -7.60 10.21
C HIS A 219 -13.35 -7.12 8.77
N GLU A 220 -13.03 -5.86 8.47
CA GLU A 220 -13.11 -5.31 7.11
C GLU A 220 -12.23 -6.07 6.12
N ALA A 221 -11.03 -6.51 6.54
CA ALA A 221 -10.16 -7.32 5.70
C ALA A 221 -10.80 -8.68 5.34
N PHE A 222 -11.49 -9.34 6.27
CA PHE A 222 -12.24 -10.56 5.99
C PHE A 222 -13.46 -10.30 5.09
N GLN A 223 -14.20 -9.20 5.31
CA GLN A 223 -15.33 -8.84 4.45
C GLN A 223 -14.86 -8.54 3.02
N TYR A 224 -13.75 -7.84 2.87
CA TYR A 224 -13.16 -7.60 1.56
C TYR A 224 -12.69 -8.90 0.88
N LEU A 225 -12.08 -9.83 1.63
CA LEU A 225 -11.74 -11.15 1.11
C LEU A 225 -12.97 -11.92 0.62
N ARG A 226 -14.07 -11.92 1.40
CA ARG A 226 -15.34 -12.56 1.00
C ARG A 226 -15.89 -11.94 -0.28
N PHE A 227 -15.87 -10.61 -0.38
CA PHE A 227 -16.26 -9.91 -1.61
C PHE A 227 -15.40 -10.36 -2.81
N ILE A 228 -14.08 -10.39 -2.68
CA ILE A 228 -13.16 -10.81 -3.74
C ILE A 228 -13.41 -12.26 -4.17
N LEU A 229 -13.62 -13.17 -3.21
CA LEU A 229 -13.92 -14.58 -3.51
C LEU A 229 -15.28 -14.75 -4.19
N LYS A 230 -16.31 -13.99 -3.76
CA LYS A 230 -17.62 -13.97 -4.42
C LYS A 230 -17.49 -13.54 -5.88
N MET A 231 -16.75 -12.48 -6.17
CA MET A 231 -16.50 -12.01 -7.54
C MET A 231 -15.74 -13.04 -8.39
N LYS A 232 -14.94 -13.90 -7.76
CA LYS A 232 -14.23 -15.00 -8.41
C LYS A 232 -15.04 -16.30 -8.48
N LYS A 233 -16.29 -16.31 -7.97
CA LYS A 233 -17.15 -17.51 -7.83
C LYS A 233 -16.45 -18.64 -7.03
N LYS A 234 -15.68 -18.27 -5.99
CA LYS A 234 -15.00 -19.22 -5.10
C LYS A 234 -15.65 -19.21 -3.71
N PRO A 235 -15.77 -20.36 -3.06
CA PRO A 235 -16.31 -20.44 -1.71
C PRO A 235 -15.36 -19.77 -0.72
N PHE A 236 -15.93 -19.09 0.27
CA PHE A 236 -15.19 -18.61 1.43
C PHE A 236 -15.21 -19.71 2.51
N LYS A 237 -14.02 -20.20 2.88
CA LYS A 237 -13.88 -21.14 4.00
C LYS A 237 -13.58 -20.36 5.27
N ALA A 238 -14.53 -20.27 6.17
CA ALA A 238 -14.38 -19.59 7.43
C ALA A 238 -13.35 -20.33 8.32
N SER A 239 -12.47 -19.57 8.97
CA SER A 239 -11.51 -20.07 9.95
C SER A 239 -11.94 -19.69 11.35
N ILE A 240 -11.38 -20.33 12.38
CA ILE A 240 -11.57 -19.93 13.79
C ILE A 240 -11.25 -18.44 13.97
N ASP A 241 -10.19 -17.97 13.32
CA ASP A 241 -9.78 -16.56 13.33
C ASP A 241 -10.86 -15.61 12.76
N TYR A 242 -11.57 -16.05 11.72
CA TYR A 242 -12.70 -15.30 11.17
C TYR A 242 -13.86 -15.21 12.18
N TYR A 243 -14.27 -16.32 12.76
CA TYR A 243 -15.36 -16.33 13.73
C TYR A 243 -15.05 -15.50 14.97
N LEU A 244 -13.84 -15.64 15.51
CA LEU A 244 -13.38 -14.83 16.65
C LEU A 244 -13.39 -13.33 16.30
N THR A 245 -12.94 -12.99 15.09
CA THR A 245 -12.94 -11.59 14.62
C THR A 245 -14.36 -11.03 14.52
N CYS A 246 -15.29 -11.81 13.96
CA CYS A 246 -16.70 -11.41 13.84
C CYS A 246 -17.35 -11.24 15.22
N PHE A 247 -17.12 -12.17 16.14
CA PHE A 247 -17.64 -12.12 17.50
C PHE A 247 -17.19 -10.87 18.25
N ILE A 248 -15.87 -10.61 18.26
CA ILE A 248 -15.34 -9.44 18.95
C ILE A 248 -15.77 -8.13 18.26
N PHE A 249 -15.83 -8.11 16.93
CA PHE A 249 -16.34 -6.94 16.20
C PHE A 249 -17.78 -6.63 16.58
N PHE A 250 -18.65 -7.65 16.72
CA PHE A 250 -20.03 -7.48 17.13
C PHE A 250 -20.12 -6.87 18.54
N ILE A 251 -19.34 -7.37 19.49
CA ILE A 251 -19.24 -6.79 20.84
C ILE A 251 -18.79 -5.32 20.75
N CYS A 252 -17.67 -5.03 20.07
CA CYS A 252 -17.13 -3.69 19.97
C CYS A 252 -18.06 -2.67 19.27
N LYS A 253 -19.04 -3.12 18.50
CA LYS A 253 -19.99 -2.24 17.81
C LYS A 253 -21.21 -1.89 18.65
N ASN A 254 -21.56 -2.74 19.62
CA ASN A 254 -22.76 -2.61 20.44
C ASN A 254 -22.47 -2.03 21.84
N PHE A 255 -21.19 -1.77 22.16
CA PHE A 255 -20.71 -1.03 23.32
C PHE A 255 -19.81 0.14 22.87
#